data_a9adef80333bce8c4ea178f8ab917db0
#
_entry.id   a9adef80333bce8c4ea178f8ab917db0
#
_cell.length_a   1.000
_cell.length_b   1.000
_cell.length_c   1.000
_cell.angle_alpha   90.00
_cell.angle_beta   90.00
_cell.angle_gamma   90.00
#
_symmetry.space_group_name_H-M   'P 1'
#
loop_
_entity.id
_entity.type
_entity.pdbx_description
1 polymer ?
#
loop_
_entity_poly.entity_id
_entity_poly.type
_entity_poly.pdbx_seq_one_letter_code
_entity_poly.pdbx_strand_id
1 'polypeptide(L)'
;MSNVITAREAEELVRKGEQPPAGAILTPSARDVFGGRYKPTFKTTAAPSGSAVVPSIPDYEFRWTPGADPKTPAEIAKFFNSPALTVLKERICEMGRRLWQREYTDGNGGNITIRVGDNLALCTPTLICKGFMKVEDMCLVDLDGNQLAGSRVRTSEAKTHFGIMKRQPNAKACVHAHPPHATAFAIANVDIPSCLIPEAEVFLGKIGVAKYQTPGTPA
;
A
#
# COMPACT_ATOMS: atom_id res chain seq x y z
N MET A 1 21.68 -29.35 -4.18
CA MET A 1 20.56 -29.45 -5.14
C MET A 1 19.29 -29.12 -4.38
N SER A 2 18.46 -28.26 -4.90
CA SER A 2 17.23 -27.84 -4.20
C SER A 2 16.26 -29.03 -4.16
N ASN A 3 15.80 -29.35 -2.96
CA ASN A 3 14.92 -30.50 -2.73
C ASN A 3 13.44 -30.08 -2.95
N VAL A 4 13.20 -29.35 -4.05
CA VAL A 4 11.86 -28.85 -4.41
C VAL A 4 11.24 -29.78 -5.43
N ILE A 5 10.04 -30.29 -5.13
CA ILE A 5 9.27 -31.17 -6.00
C ILE A 5 8.18 -30.37 -6.70
N THR A 6 8.18 -30.35 -8.00
CA THR A 6 7.19 -29.76 -8.88
C THR A 6 5.98 -30.68 -9.06
N ALA A 7 4.87 -30.16 -9.63
CA ALA A 7 3.69 -30.97 -9.92
C ALA A 7 4.02 -32.20 -10.81
N ARG A 8 4.85 -32.01 -11.82
CA ARG A 8 5.24 -33.09 -12.73
C ARG A 8 6.01 -34.21 -12.02
N GLU A 9 6.98 -33.85 -11.17
CA GLU A 9 7.73 -34.84 -10.37
C GLU A 9 6.82 -35.52 -9.34
N ALA A 10 5.85 -34.81 -8.78
CA ALA A 10 4.83 -35.37 -7.90
C ALA A 10 3.95 -36.41 -8.63
N GLU A 11 3.52 -36.14 -9.87
CA GLU A 11 2.77 -37.07 -10.70
C GLU A 11 3.57 -38.34 -11.00
N GLU A 12 4.87 -38.20 -11.27
CA GLU A 12 5.74 -39.35 -11.48
C GLU A 12 5.90 -40.23 -10.23
N LEU A 13 6.05 -39.60 -9.06
CA LEU A 13 6.12 -40.30 -7.77
C LEU A 13 4.82 -41.05 -7.47
N VAL A 14 3.68 -40.38 -7.64
CA VAL A 14 2.35 -41.00 -7.42
C VAL A 14 2.14 -42.18 -8.38
N ARG A 15 2.54 -42.05 -9.64
CA ARG A 15 2.43 -43.14 -10.62
C ARG A 15 3.28 -44.32 -10.25
N LYS A 16 4.44 -44.13 -9.59
CA LYS A 16 5.32 -45.18 -9.09
C LYS A 16 4.91 -45.72 -7.72
N GLY A 17 3.90 -45.15 -7.07
CA GLY A 17 3.51 -45.47 -5.70
C GLY A 17 4.51 -45.00 -4.64
N GLU A 18 5.35 -44.03 -5.00
CA GLU A 18 6.40 -43.52 -4.15
C GLU A 18 5.94 -42.28 -3.40
N GLN A 19 6.49 -42.06 -2.21
CA GLN A 19 6.30 -40.82 -1.43
C GLN A 19 7.45 -39.86 -1.70
N PRO A 20 7.22 -38.55 -1.56
CA PRO A 20 8.29 -37.57 -1.71
C PRO A 20 9.39 -37.81 -0.67
N PRO A 21 10.66 -37.57 -1.01
CA PRO A 21 11.78 -37.72 -0.08
C PRO A 21 11.57 -36.92 1.20
N ALA A 22 12.07 -37.46 2.31
CA ALA A 22 11.98 -36.74 3.61
C ALA A 22 12.67 -35.38 3.52
N GLY A 23 11.95 -34.32 3.92
CA GLY A 23 12.45 -32.95 3.84
C GLY A 23 12.28 -32.26 2.47
N ALA A 24 11.61 -32.88 1.51
CA ALA A 24 11.29 -32.26 0.26
C ALA A 24 10.28 -31.11 0.42
N ILE A 25 10.50 -30.02 -0.32
CA ILE A 25 9.58 -28.89 -0.40
C ILE A 25 8.68 -29.12 -1.60
N LEU A 26 7.38 -29.26 -1.37
CA LEU A 26 6.42 -29.41 -2.45
C LEU A 26 5.90 -28.04 -2.89
N THR A 27 5.85 -27.81 -4.20
CA THR A 27 5.07 -26.67 -4.73
C THR A 27 3.58 -26.85 -4.42
N PRO A 28 2.76 -25.77 -4.40
CA PRO A 28 1.32 -25.88 -4.16
C PRO A 28 0.66 -26.92 -5.08
N SER A 29 0.93 -26.87 -6.37
CA SER A 29 0.41 -27.85 -7.35
C SER A 29 0.90 -29.29 -7.10
N ALA A 30 2.12 -29.49 -6.57
CA ALA A 30 2.59 -30.81 -6.18
C ALA A 30 1.83 -31.36 -4.96
N ARG A 31 1.42 -30.50 -4.04
CA ARG A 31 0.57 -30.89 -2.88
C ARG A 31 -0.80 -31.36 -3.34
N ASP A 32 -1.38 -30.70 -4.33
CA ASP A 32 -2.68 -31.08 -4.90
C ASP A 32 -2.62 -32.47 -5.54
N VAL A 33 -1.52 -32.80 -6.25
CA VAL A 33 -1.28 -34.13 -6.83
C VAL A 33 -1.29 -35.22 -5.77
N PHE A 34 -0.71 -34.96 -4.59
CA PHE A 34 -0.78 -35.90 -3.46
C PHE A 34 -2.12 -35.88 -2.71
N GLY A 35 -3.11 -35.10 -3.19
CA GLY A 35 -4.46 -35.04 -2.65
C GLY A 35 -4.54 -34.54 -1.20
N GLY A 36 -3.67 -33.62 -0.82
CA GLY A 36 -3.61 -33.07 0.55
C GLY A 36 -3.15 -34.09 1.62
N ARG A 37 -2.77 -35.30 1.25
CA ARG A 37 -2.32 -36.37 2.17
C ARG A 37 -0.88 -36.17 2.66
N TYR A 38 -0.12 -35.29 2.03
CA TYR A 38 1.25 -35.00 2.45
C TYR A 38 1.23 -33.98 3.62
N LYS A 39 1.63 -34.42 4.80
CA LYS A 39 1.95 -33.53 5.93
C LYS A 39 3.47 -33.38 6.00
N PRO A 40 4.04 -32.21 5.67
CA PRO A 40 5.48 -32.02 5.80
C PRO A 40 5.89 -32.14 7.27
N THR A 41 6.76 -33.11 7.56
CA THR A 41 7.44 -33.20 8.85
C THR A 41 8.57 -32.19 8.87
N PHE A 42 8.28 -30.95 9.28
CA PHE A 42 9.35 -30.04 9.65
C PHE A 42 9.96 -30.54 10.97
N LYS A 43 11.24 -30.91 10.96
CA LYS A 43 12.00 -30.90 12.22
C LYS A 43 12.03 -29.45 12.68
N THR A 44 11.20 -29.13 13.64
CA THR A 44 11.37 -27.90 14.42
C THR A 44 12.70 -28.04 15.15
N THR A 45 13.77 -27.53 14.56
CA THR A 45 14.95 -27.16 15.33
C THR A 45 14.41 -26.14 16.32
N ALA A 46 14.53 -26.47 17.61
CA ALA A 46 14.18 -25.52 18.68
C ALA A 46 14.80 -24.17 18.33
N ALA A 47 13.97 -23.14 18.29
CA ALA A 47 14.46 -21.79 18.09
C ALA A 47 15.54 -21.53 19.16
N PRO A 48 16.69 -20.94 18.76
CA PRO A 48 17.68 -20.56 19.75
C PRO A 48 16.98 -19.67 20.77
N SER A 49 17.09 -20.03 22.05
CA SER A 49 16.52 -19.30 23.18
C SER A 49 17.32 -18.02 23.50
N GLY A 50 17.68 -17.28 22.49
CA GLY A 50 18.08 -15.90 22.59
C GLY A 50 16.92 -15.09 22.07
N SER A 51 16.34 -14.21 22.87
CA SER A 51 15.40 -13.21 22.39
C SER A 51 16.13 -12.37 21.37
N ALA A 52 15.96 -12.73 20.09
CA ALA A 52 16.29 -11.81 19.02
C ALA A 52 15.44 -10.57 19.30
N VAL A 53 16.12 -9.49 19.69
CA VAL A 53 15.49 -8.17 19.77
C VAL A 53 15.00 -7.90 18.35
N VAL A 54 13.73 -8.19 18.10
CA VAL A 54 13.07 -7.73 16.88
C VAL A 54 13.21 -6.22 16.92
N PRO A 55 13.92 -5.60 15.96
CA PRO A 55 14.02 -4.16 15.95
C PRO A 55 12.59 -3.62 15.99
N SER A 56 12.28 -2.85 17.02
CA SER A 56 10.98 -2.19 17.09
C SER A 56 10.86 -1.35 15.83
N ILE A 57 9.88 -1.67 14.98
CA ILE A 57 9.52 -0.77 13.87
C ILE A 57 9.19 0.56 14.56
N PRO A 58 9.92 1.65 14.27
CA PRO A 58 9.63 2.91 14.92
C PRO A 58 8.14 3.23 14.79
N ASP A 59 7.48 3.55 15.89
CA ASP A 59 6.08 3.97 15.87
C ASP A 59 5.99 5.33 15.16
N TYR A 60 5.76 5.29 13.88
CA TYR A 60 5.61 6.48 13.04
C TYR A 60 4.17 6.90 12.89
N GLU A 61 3.26 6.31 13.64
CA GLU A 61 1.85 6.66 13.55
C GLU A 61 1.64 8.07 14.09
N PHE A 62 1.26 8.96 13.21
CA PHE A 62 0.82 10.29 13.61
C PHE A 62 -0.56 10.18 14.27
N ARG A 63 -0.65 10.70 15.49
CA ARG A 63 -1.89 10.74 16.27
C ARG A 63 -2.30 12.19 16.50
N TRP A 64 -3.57 12.48 16.31
CA TRP A 64 -4.15 13.76 16.68
C TRP A 64 -5.18 13.57 17.78
N THR A 65 -5.45 14.64 18.52
CA THR A 65 -6.50 14.67 19.52
C THR A 65 -7.83 14.99 18.82
N PRO A 66 -8.86 14.16 18.93
CA PRO A 66 -10.18 14.47 18.37
C PRO A 66 -10.70 15.83 18.86
N GLY A 67 -11.28 16.60 17.96
CA GLY A 67 -11.79 17.95 18.24
C GLY A 67 -10.74 19.07 18.31
N ALA A 68 -9.45 18.74 18.14
CA ALA A 68 -8.34 19.70 18.24
C ALA A 68 -7.86 20.23 16.89
N ASP A 69 -8.62 20.06 15.83
CA ASP A 69 -8.26 20.63 14.53
C ASP A 69 -8.15 22.17 14.63
N PRO A 70 -7.09 22.79 14.06
CA PRO A 70 -6.91 24.22 14.06
C PRO A 70 -8.05 24.92 13.31
N LYS A 71 -8.54 26.04 13.86
CA LYS A 71 -9.73 26.74 13.35
C LYS A 71 -9.41 28.12 12.77
N THR A 72 -8.39 28.77 13.28
CA THR A 72 -7.99 30.10 12.81
C THR A 72 -6.84 30.03 11.81
N PRO A 73 -6.69 31.04 10.92
CA PRO A 73 -5.55 31.06 9.98
C PRO A 73 -4.19 30.98 10.68
N ALA A 74 -4.04 31.58 11.85
CA ALA A 74 -2.79 31.53 12.61
C ALA A 74 -2.50 30.12 13.17
N GLU A 75 -3.53 29.46 13.71
CA GLU A 75 -3.41 28.07 14.16
C GLU A 75 -3.12 27.12 13.00
N ILE A 76 -3.80 27.29 11.87
CA ILE A 76 -3.58 26.52 10.65
C ILE A 76 -2.13 26.68 10.17
N ALA A 77 -1.62 27.90 10.09
CA ALA A 77 -0.25 28.17 9.69
C ALA A 77 0.77 27.54 10.66
N LYS A 78 0.54 27.66 11.96
CA LYS A 78 1.38 27.05 13.00
C LYS A 78 1.36 25.52 12.90
N PHE A 79 0.19 24.93 12.74
CA PHE A 79 0.03 23.48 12.59
C PHE A 79 0.73 22.98 11.32
N PHE A 80 0.47 23.61 10.18
CA PHE A 80 1.07 23.25 8.89
C PHE A 80 2.60 23.29 8.90
N ASN A 81 3.20 24.22 9.65
CA ASN A 81 4.64 24.37 9.80
C ASN A 81 5.22 23.65 11.03
N SER A 82 4.44 22.83 11.70
CA SER A 82 4.89 22.11 12.88
C SER A 82 5.91 21.02 12.53
N PRO A 83 6.85 20.70 13.44
CA PRO A 83 7.81 19.61 13.23
C PRO A 83 7.13 18.28 12.93
N ALA A 84 6.02 17.98 13.57
CA ALA A 84 5.27 16.74 13.36
C ALA A 84 4.76 16.62 11.92
N LEU A 85 4.21 17.70 11.34
CA LEU A 85 3.78 17.70 9.95
C LEU A 85 4.95 17.73 8.97
N THR A 86 6.08 18.31 9.34
CA THR A 86 7.29 18.29 8.52
C THR A 86 7.76 16.85 8.28
N VAL A 87 7.80 16.02 9.32
CA VAL A 87 8.12 14.59 9.19
C VAL A 87 7.17 13.87 8.24
N LEU A 88 5.87 14.16 8.29
CA LEU A 88 4.89 13.56 7.37
C LEU A 88 5.06 14.03 5.93
N LYS A 89 5.38 15.31 5.74
CA LYS A 89 5.67 15.88 4.40
C LYS A 89 6.92 15.21 3.80
N GLU A 90 7.98 15.00 4.59
CA GLU A 90 9.19 14.27 4.18
C GLU A 90 8.86 12.84 3.74
N ARG A 91 7.96 12.16 4.47
CA ARG A 91 7.49 10.83 4.11
C ARG A 91 6.71 10.80 2.82
N ILE A 92 5.84 11.78 2.58
CA ILE A 92 5.14 11.91 1.31
C ILE A 92 6.16 12.06 0.17
N CYS A 93 7.18 12.90 0.34
CA CYS A 93 8.25 13.07 -0.64
C CYS A 93 9.02 11.77 -0.88
N GLU A 94 9.38 11.06 0.19
CA GLU A 94 10.07 9.77 0.10
C GLU A 94 9.23 8.71 -0.62
N MET A 95 7.95 8.61 -0.28
CA MET A 95 7.04 7.70 -0.97
C MET A 95 6.92 8.06 -2.46
N GLY A 96 6.82 9.34 -2.77
CA GLY A 96 6.81 9.82 -4.15
C GLY A 96 8.05 9.40 -4.93
N ARG A 97 9.25 9.52 -4.33
CA ARG A 97 10.49 9.05 -4.94
C ARG A 97 10.48 7.55 -5.20
N ARG A 98 10.01 6.75 -4.25
CA ARG A 98 9.90 5.30 -4.40
C ARG A 98 8.95 4.89 -5.51
N LEU A 99 7.81 5.55 -5.61
CA LEU A 99 6.84 5.30 -6.68
C LEU A 99 7.45 5.63 -8.05
N TRP A 100 8.17 6.76 -8.15
CA TRP A 100 8.82 7.17 -9.38
C TRP A 100 9.96 6.21 -9.78
N GLN A 101 10.81 5.82 -8.84
CA GLN A 101 11.90 4.87 -9.07
C GLN A 101 11.42 3.48 -9.51
N ARG A 102 10.20 3.09 -9.13
CA ARG A 102 9.56 1.85 -9.56
C ARG A 102 8.72 2.00 -10.82
N GLU A 103 8.75 3.16 -11.44
CA GLU A 103 7.96 3.45 -12.64
C GLU A 103 6.45 3.29 -12.42
N TYR A 104 5.99 3.53 -11.18
CA TYR A 104 4.56 3.50 -10.82
C TYR A 104 3.88 4.86 -10.98
N THR A 105 4.64 5.89 -11.30
CA THR A 105 4.13 7.20 -11.70
C THR A 105 4.90 7.68 -12.91
N ASP A 106 4.17 8.19 -13.87
CA ASP A 106 4.69 8.92 -15.03
C ASP A 106 4.68 10.42 -14.74
N GLY A 107 5.39 11.20 -15.51
CA GLY A 107 5.39 12.66 -15.47
C GLY A 107 4.89 13.26 -14.15
N ASN A 108 3.65 13.72 -14.11
CA ASN A 108 2.99 14.29 -12.93
C ASN A 108 1.88 13.41 -12.35
N GLY A 109 1.75 12.18 -12.82
CA GLY A 109 0.73 11.22 -12.38
C GLY A 109 0.85 10.82 -10.91
N GLY A 110 -0.22 10.22 -10.39
CA GLY A 110 -0.31 9.78 -9.01
C GLY A 110 -0.47 10.91 -7.99
N ASN A 111 -0.88 10.55 -6.80
CA ASN A 111 -1.01 11.49 -5.68
C ASN A 111 -1.06 10.75 -4.34
N ILE A 112 -0.69 11.44 -3.26
CA ILE A 112 -0.58 10.87 -1.92
C ILE A 112 -1.26 11.82 -0.95
N THR A 113 -2.02 11.26 0.00
CA THR A 113 -2.61 12.01 1.11
C THR A 113 -2.38 11.28 2.42
N ILE A 114 -2.21 12.05 3.51
CA ILE A 114 -2.14 11.55 4.88
C ILE A 114 -3.15 12.33 5.72
N ARG A 115 -4.04 11.64 6.41
CA ARG A 115 -4.98 12.24 7.35
C ARG A 115 -4.23 12.72 8.60
N VAL A 116 -4.44 13.98 8.98
CA VAL A 116 -3.73 14.63 10.09
C VAL A 116 -4.66 15.29 11.11
N GLY A 117 -5.95 15.10 10.99
CA GLY A 117 -6.97 15.62 11.89
C GLY A 117 -8.33 14.95 11.66
N ASP A 118 -9.33 15.41 12.37
CA ASP A 118 -10.70 14.90 12.20
C ASP A 118 -11.21 15.22 10.79
N ASN A 119 -10.94 16.43 10.32
CA ASN A 119 -11.32 16.93 9.00
C ASN A 119 -10.12 17.46 8.20
N LEU A 120 -8.90 16.99 8.48
CA LEU A 120 -7.69 17.54 7.86
C LEU A 120 -6.82 16.44 7.23
N ALA A 121 -6.24 16.76 6.08
CA ALA A 121 -5.24 15.92 5.42
C ALA A 121 -4.11 16.76 4.80
N LEU A 122 -2.89 16.24 4.85
CA LEU A 122 -1.80 16.64 3.95
C LEU A 122 -2.01 15.98 2.61
N CYS A 123 -1.75 16.68 1.52
CA CYS A 123 -1.78 16.10 0.18
C CYS A 123 -0.67 16.65 -0.72
N THR A 124 -0.34 15.87 -1.73
CA THR A 124 0.57 16.29 -2.80
C THR A 124 -0.03 17.39 -3.66
N PRO A 125 0.80 18.25 -4.24
CA PRO A 125 0.34 19.24 -5.23
C PRO A 125 -0.02 18.55 -6.56
N THR A 126 -0.78 19.27 -7.40
CA THR A 126 -0.97 18.90 -8.80
C THR A 126 0.22 19.33 -9.65
N LEU A 127 0.35 18.75 -10.84
CA LEU A 127 1.32 19.14 -11.88
C LEU A 127 2.82 19.06 -11.47
N ILE A 128 3.14 18.26 -10.45
CA ILE A 128 4.53 18.02 -10.06
C ILE A 128 4.80 16.52 -10.11
N CYS A 129 5.93 16.15 -10.70
CA CYS A 129 6.43 14.78 -10.67
C CYS A 129 6.67 14.34 -9.22
N LYS A 130 6.09 13.21 -8.85
CA LYS A 130 6.13 12.71 -7.47
C LYS A 130 7.55 12.36 -6.99
N GLY A 131 8.44 12.05 -7.93
CA GLY A 131 9.86 11.79 -7.63
C GLY A 131 10.67 13.02 -7.20
N PHE A 132 10.18 14.23 -7.50
CA PHE A 132 10.93 15.48 -7.31
C PHE A 132 10.23 16.49 -6.41
N MET A 133 9.20 16.06 -5.68
CA MET A 133 8.51 16.91 -4.71
C MET A 133 9.44 17.31 -3.56
N LYS A 134 9.20 18.49 -3.03
CA LYS A 134 9.84 19.02 -1.82
C LYS A 134 8.80 19.21 -0.71
N VAL A 135 9.26 19.33 0.51
CA VAL A 135 8.42 19.54 1.70
C VAL A 135 7.52 20.78 1.55
N GLU A 136 8.05 21.83 0.93
CA GLU A 136 7.38 23.12 0.69
C GLU A 136 6.24 23.01 -0.34
N ASP A 137 6.24 21.97 -1.16
CA ASP A 137 5.22 21.77 -2.18
C ASP A 137 3.91 21.21 -1.62
N MET A 138 3.93 20.67 -0.39
CA MET A 138 2.76 20.03 0.21
C MET A 138 1.64 21.02 0.50
N CYS A 139 0.41 20.51 0.51
CA CYS A 139 -0.79 21.25 0.80
C CYS A 139 -1.49 20.68 2.04
N LEU A 140 -2.06 21.54 2.87
CA LEU A 140 -3.03 21.16 3.90
C LEU A 140 -4.43 21.46 3.39
N VAL A 141 -5.33 20.50 3.53
CA VAL A 141 -6.69 20.57 3.00
C VAL A 141 -7.67 20.03 4.04
N ASP A 142 -8.92 20.46 3.97
CA ASP A 142 -9.99 19.74 4.65
C ASP A 142 -10.50 18.54 3.81
N LEU A 143 -11.26 17.64 4.43
CA LEU A 143 -11.82 16.49 3.72
C LEU A 143 -12.97 16.84 2.76
N ASP A 144 -13.39 18.11 2.71
CA ASP A 144 -14.32 18.62 1.71
C ASP A 144 -13.59 19.14 0.46
N GLY A 145 -12.26 19.23 0.55
CA GLY A 145 -11.37 19.58 -0.56
C GLY A 145 -10.99 21.06 -0.60
N ASN A 146 -11.27 21.83 0.44
CA ASN A 146 -10.80 23.21 0.53
C ASN A 146 -9.33 23.23 0.96
N GLN A 147 -8.52 23.99 0.24
CA GLN A 147 -7.12 24.16 0.61
C GLN A 147 -6.98 25.23 1.70
N LEU A 148 -6.35 24.85 2.81
CA LEU A 148 -6.19 25.70 4.00
C LEU A 148 -4.77 26.28 4.09
N ALA A 149 -3.75 25.55 3.60
CA ALA A 149 -2.38 26.03 3.57
C ALA A 149 -1.58 25.35 2.44
N GLY A 150 -0.41 25.89 2.13
CA GLY A 150 0.47 25.49 1.03
C GLY A 150 0.44 26.48 -0.13
N SER A 151 1.59 26.66 -0.78
CA SER A 151 1.78 27.62 -1.88
C SER A 151 1.38 27.05 -3.25
N ARG A 152 1.33 25.70 -3.38
CA ARG A 152 0.94 25.00 -4.60
C ARG A 152 -0.55 24.69 -4.61
N VAL A 153 -1.10 24.48 -5.79
CA VAL A 153 -2.46 23.97 -5.92
C VAL A 153 -2.47 22.48 -5.55
N ARG A 154 -3.39 22.08 -4.68
CA ARG A 154 -3.56 20.67 -4.29
C ARG A 154 -3.88 19.77 -5.47
N THR A 155 -3.63 18.46 -5.33
CA THR A 155 -4.01 17.48 -6.36
C THR A 155 -5.50 17.58 -6.73
N SER A 156 -5.79 17.46 -8.02
CA SER A 156 -7.17 17.47 -8.56
C SER A 156 -7.99 16.27 -8.08
N GLU A 157 -7.32 15.14 -7.78
CA GLU A 157 -7.97 13.88 -7.40
C GLU A 157 -8.13 13.69 -5.89
N ALA A 158 -7.88 14.72 -5.11
CA ALA A 158 -8.04 14.69 -3.65
C ALA A 158 -9.42 14.18 -3.20
N LYS A 159 -10.48 14.46 -3.96
CA LYS A 159 -11.86 14.04 -3.62
C LYS A 159 -12.00 12.52 -3.53
N THR A 160 -11.31 11.75 -4.37
CA THR A 160 -11.29 10.28 -4.30
C THR A 160 -10.70 9.83 -2.98
N HIS A 161 -9.56 10.40 -2.57
CA HIS A 161 -8.90 10.08 -1.30
C HIS A 161 -9.78 10.45 -0.10
N PHE A 162 -10.40 11.61 -0.12
CA PHE A 162 -11.29 12.06 0.96
C PHE A 162 -12.55 11.22 1.05
N GLY A 163 -13.11 10.79 -0.09
CA GLY A 163 -14.22 9.84 -0.15
C GLY A 163 -13.88 8.52 0.53
N ILE A 164 -12.66 8.01 0.32
CA ILE A 164 -12.16 6.81 1.00
C ILE A 164 -12.03 7.07 2.51
N MET A 165 -11.37 8.15 2.92
CA MET A 165 -11.16 8.49 4.33
C MET A 165 -12.47 8.72 5.10
N LYS A 166 -13.50 9.27 4.44
CA LYS A 166 -14.83 9.45 5.04
C LYS A 166 -15.57 8.12 5.22
N ARG A 167 -15.45 7.20 4.25
CA ARG A 167 -16.10 5.87 4.31
C ARG A 167 -15.33 4.87 5.16
N GLN A 168 -14.02 5.04 5.28
CA GLN A 168 -13.11 4.19 6.05
C GLN A 168 -12.34 5.04 7.08
N PRO A 169 -12.92 5.28 8.28
CA PRO A 169 -12.28 6.12 9.30
C PRO A 169 -10.90 5.64 9.75
N ASN A 170 -10.61 4.35 9.57
CA ASN A 170 -9.31 3.74 9.87
C ASN A 170 -8.26 3.99 8.77
N ALA A 171 -8.67 4.44 7.58
CA ALA A 171 -7.74 4.81 6.53
C ALA A 171 -7.02 6.10 6.90
N LYS A 172 -5.72 5.99 7.22
CA LYS A 172 -4.87 7.13 7.61
C LYS A 172 -4.13 7.73 6.42
N ALA A 173 -3.95 6.98 5.35
CA ALA A 173 -3.30 7.45 4.14
C ALA A 173 -3.95 6.83 2.90
N CYS A 174 -3.87 7.56 1.79
CA CYS A 174 -4.22 7.04 0.48
C CYS A 174 -3.06 7.33 -0.48
N VAL A 175 -2.71 6.34 -1.29
CA VAL A 175 -1.70 6.44 -2.33
C VAL A 175 -2.32 6.05 -3.65
N HIS A 176 -2.29 6.96 -4.61
CA HIS A 176 -2.68 6.70 -5.99
C HIS A 176 -1.45 6.65 -6.87
N ALA A 177 -1.35 5.64 -7.68
CA ALA A 177 -0.25 5.42 -8.62
C ALA A 177 -0.77 4.73 -9.88
N HIS A 178 0.04 4.68 -10.92
CA HIS A 178 -0.27 4.05 -12.20
C HIS A 178 0.66 2.85 -12.49
N PRO A 179 0.71 1.79 -11.64
CA PRO A 179 1.55 0.64 -11.92
C PRO A 179 1.16 0.03 -13.27
N PRO A 180 2.10 -0.19 -14.21
CA PRO A 180 1.76 -0.58 -15.59
C PRO A 180 0.86 -1.81 -15.69
N HIS A 181 1.16 -2.86 -14.90
CA HIS A 181 0.37 -4.09 -14.92
C HIS A 181 -1.05 -3.89 -14.36
N ALA A 182 -1.18 -3.23 -13.20
CA ALA A 182 -2.50 -2.96 -12.62
C ALA A 182 -3.33 -2.02 -13.52
N THR A 183 -2.68 -1.04 -14.14
CA THR A 183 -3.31 -0.13 -15.10
C THR A 183 -3.79 -0.88 -16.35
N ALA A 184 -3.03 -1.86 -16.84
CA ALA A 184 -3.44 -2.70 -17.95
C ALA A 184 -4.72 -3.51 -17.65
N PHE A 185 -4.83 -4.11 -16.46
CA PHE A 185 -6.05 -4.77 -16.00
C PHE A 185 -7.23 -3.79 -15.93
N ALA A 186 -7.01 -2.60 -15.37
CA ALA A 186 -8.05 -1.57 -15.27
C ALA A 186 -8.55 -1.11 -16.66
N ILE A 187 -7.64 -0.85 -17.61
CA ILE A 187 -7.99 -0.44 -18.98
C ILE A 187 -8.74 -1.56 -19.72
N ALA A 188 -8.30 -2.81 -19.53
CA ALA A 188 -8.97 -3.97 -20.12
C ALA A 188 -10.33 -4.28 -19.46
N ASN A 189 -10.67 -3.61 -18.36
CA ASN A 189 -11.86 -3.89 -17.53
C ASN A 189 -11.94 -5.36 -17.11
N VAL A 190 -10.82 -5.92 -16.70
CA VAL A 190 -10.65 -7.31 -16.25
C VAL A 190 -10.27 -7.30 -14.79
N ASP A 191 -10.92 -8.14 -14.00
CA ASP A 191 -10.58 -8.31 -12.59
C ASP A 191 -9.16 -8.90 -12.43
N ILE A 192 -8.43 -8.41 -11.44
CA ILE A 192 -7.16 -9.01 -11.04
C ILE A 192 -7.50 -10.32 -10.32
N PRO A 193 -7.01 -11.49 -10.82
CA PRO A 193 -7.33 -12.77 -10.23
C PRO A 193 -6.85 -12.87 -8.78
N SER A 194 -7.65 -13.50 -7.92
CA SER A 194 -7.28 -13.84 -6.55
C SER A 194 -6.45 -15.13 -6.50
N CYS A 195 -5.84 -15.40 -5.36
CA CYS A 195 -5.11 -16.64 -5.06
C CYS A 195 -3.90 -16.91 -5.97
N LEU A 196 -3.28 -15.87 -6.50
CA LEU A 196 -2.08 -16.00 -7.33
C LEU A 196 -0.79 -16.10 -6.53
N ILE A 197 -0.64 -15.22 -5.54
CA ILE A 197 0.51 -15.16 -4.65
C ILE A 197 0.05 -14.92 -3.21
N PRO A 198 0.67 -15.60 -2.22
CA PRO A 198 0.27 -15.48 -0.81
C PRO A 198 0.31 -14.04 -0.29
N GLU A 199 1.30 -13.26 -0.69
CA GLU A 199 1.47 -11.88 -0.25
C GLU A 199 0.29 -10.99 -0.67
N ALA A 200 -0.26 -11.19 -1.87
CA ALA A 200 -1.43 -10.45 -2.32
C ALA A 200 -2.66 -10.79 -1.44
N GLU A 201 -2.87 -12.07 -1.14
CA GLU A 201 -4.00 -12.50 -0.32
C GLU A 201 -3.90 -11.99 1.13
N VAL A 202 -2.69 -12.06 1.72
CA VAL A 202 -2.47 -11.69 3.13
C VAL A 202 -2.50 -10.18 3.33
N PHE A 203 -1.88 -9.41 2.43
CA PHE A 203 -1.70 -7.97 2.63
C PHE A 203 -2.73 -7.11 1.90
N LEU A 204 -3.24 -7.53 0.75
CA LEU A 204 -4.19 -6.77 -0.05
C LEU A 204 -5.61 -7.33 0.05
N GLY A 205 -5.75 -8.64 0.18
CA GLY A 205 -7.05 -9.31 0.10
C GLY A 205 -7.67 -9.13 -1.30
N LYS A 206 -8.98 -9.03 -1.35
CA LYS A 206 -9.69 -8.85 -2.63
C LYS A 206 -9.41 -7.48 -3.22
N ILE A 207 -8.83 -7.45 -4.42
CA ILE A 207 -8.60 -6.24 -5.20
C ILE A 207 -9.88 -5.89 -5.95
N GLY A 208 -10.42 -4.70 -5.67
CA GLY A 208 -11.63 -4.21 -6.35
C GLY A 208 -11.28 -3.46 -7.63
N VAL A 209 -12.07 -3.66 -8.67
CA VAL A 209 -12.03 -2.85 -9.90
C VAL A 209 -13.24 -1.93 -9.90
N ALA A 210 -13.00 -0.62 -9.85
CA ALA A 210 -14.07 0.37 -9.91
C ALA A 210 -14.52 0.59 -11.38
N LYS A 211 -15.81 0.87 -11.56
CA LYS A 211 -16.31 1.30 -12.88
C LYS A 211 -15.66 2.63 -13.26
N TYR A 212 -15.40 2.80 -14.55
CA TYR A 212 -14.87 4.07 -15.07
C TYR A 212 -15.76 5.24 -14.67
N GLN A 213 -15.11 6.30 -14.22
CA GLN A 213 -15.71 7.61 -13.95
C GLN A 213 -14.80 8.71 -14.50
N THR A 214 -15.41 9.79 -14.95
CA THR A 214 -14.62 10.93 -15.45
C THR A 214 -13.85 11.58 -14.30
N PRO A 215 -12.53 11.72 -14.39
CA PRO A 215 -11.72 12.34 -13.34
C PRO A 215 -12.24 13.73 -12.96
N GLY A 216 -12.23 14.04 -11.66
CA GLY A 216 -12.69 15.33 -11.13
C GLY A 216 -14.21 15.46 -10.94
N THR A 217 -15.00 14.45 -11.28
CA THR A 217 -16.45 14.42 -11.02
C THR A 217 -16.74 13.93 -9.59
N PRO A 218 -17.94 14.26 -9.03
CA PRO A 218 -18.36 13.81 -7.70
C PRO A 218 -18.78 12.34 -7.63
N ALA A 219 -18.85 11.63 -8.75
CA ALA A 219 -19.37 10.27 -8.84
C ALA A 219 -18.44 9.23 -8.23
#